data_d420c2c1716e1a783b6b993344932b6e
#
_entry.id   d420c2c1716e1a783b6b993344932b6e
#
_cell.length_a   1.000
_cell.length_b   1.000
_cell.length_c   1.000
_cell.angle_alpha   90.00
_cell.angle_beta   90.00
_cell.angle_gamma   90.00
#
_symmetry.space_group_name_H-M   'P 1'
#
loop_
_entity.id
_entity.type
_entity.pdbx_description
1 polymer ?
#
loop_
_entity_poly.entity_id
_entity_poly.type
_entity_poly.pdbx_seq_one_letter_code
_entity_poly.pdbx_strand_id
1 'polypeptide(L)'
;MSTPKQRGSTQEQRPGLNEVFPDSGRQFDDVDGLLVDRDSETIPTLSIVMPTLNEEAGIAECIQRAKNAIAELGVPAEIILSDSSTDWTPEIGRKMGAIVHTPDKQGYGYAYRYAFRHARGKYIVMGDADTTYDFEDIPRLLSHLVETDADMVLGSRLDGEIRPGSMPALHKYVGNPLLTKFLNVFYDAGVSDAHSGFRIFTREALETIDPETNGMEFASEMIMEASVNGLDIVEVPIIYHEREGEETLDSFRDGWRHVRFMLENAPGYLFSIPGVVLAL
;
A
#
# COMPACT_ATOMS: atom_id res chain seq x y z
N MET A 1 7.12 0.07 29.57
CA MET A 1 7.30 -1.38 29.40
C MET A 1 5.91 -1.99 29.40
N SER A 2 5.28 -2.07 28.25
CA SER A 2 4.02 -2.79 28.08
C SER A 2 4.36 -4.20 27.66
N THR A 3 3.88 -5.18 28.42
CA THR A 3 4.00 -6.60 28.12
C THR A 3 3.24 -6.92 26.82
N PRO A 4 3.80 -7.68 25.88
CA PRO A 4 3.05 -8.14 24.71
C PRO A 4 1.85 -8.96 25.18
N LYS A 5 0.67 -8.67 24.66
CA LYS A 5 -0.50 -9.51 24.83
C LYS A 5 -0.20 -10.88 24.23
N GLN A 6 0.05 -11.88 25.08
CA GLN A 6 -0.01 -13.27 24.66
C GLN A 6 -1.46 -13.56 24.21
N ARG A 7 -1.72 -13.59 22.90
CA ARG A 7 -2.93 -14.22 22.36
C ARG A 7 -2.83 -15.71 22.67
N GLY A 8 -3.80 -16.22 23.40
CA GLY A 8 -3.84 -17.61 23.82
C GLY A 8 -3.78 -18.56 22.62
N SER A 9 -2.88 -19.52 22.70
CA SER A 9 -2.69 -20.59 21.71
C SER A 9 -3.84 -21.61 21.75
N THR A 10 -4.97 -21.26 21.16
CA THR A 10 -5.84 -22.26 20.55
C THR A 10 -5.49 -22.23 19.07
N GLN A 11 -4.82 -23.28 18.58
CA GLN A 11 -4.66 -23.55 17.16
C GLN A 11 -6.05 -23.92 16.60
N GLU A 12 -6.94 -22.94 16.46
CA GLU A 12 -8.01 -23.04 15.48
C GLU A 12 -7.33 -22.97 14.11
N GLN A 13 -7.58 -23.98 13.30
CA GLN A 13 -7.14 -24.02 11.92
C GLN A 13 -7.68 -22.77 11.23
N ARG A 14 -6.77 -21.86 10.84
CA ARG A 14 -7.16 -20.61 10.15
C ARG A 14 -7.71 -20.96 8.78
N PRO A 15 -8.78 -20.31 8.32
CA PRO A 15 -9.37 -20.58 7.03
C PRO A 15 -8.37 -20.19 5.92
N GLY A 16 -8.20 -21.08 4.94
CA GLY A 16 -7.43 -20.77 3.72
C GLY A 16 -8.20 -19.82 2.80
N LEU A 17 -7.52 -19.26 1.80
CA LEU A 17 -8.12 -18.33 0.83
C LEU A 17 -9.40 -18.88 0.22
N ASN A 18 -9.40 -20.14 -0.21
CA ASN A 18 -10.57 -20.81 -0.79
C ASN A 18 -11.73 -21.02 0.18
N GLU A 19 -11.48 -21.00 1.48
CA GLU A 19 -12.55 -21.07 2.51
C GLU A 19 -13.19 -19.71 2.72
N VAL A 20 -12.39 -18.63 2.62
CA VAL A 20 -12.85 -17.24 2.75
C VAL A 20 -13.46 -16.74 1.45
N PHE A 21 -12.88 -17.12 0.32
CA PHE A 21 -13.31 -16.79 -1.05
C PHE A 21 -13.52 -18.06 -1.85
N PRO A 22 -14.70 -18.72 -1.73
CA PRO A 22 -14.94 -20.04 -2.29
C PRO A 22 -14.90 -20.08 -3.83
N ASP A 23 -15.01 -18.93 -4.47
CA ASP A 23 -14.92 -18.79 -5.93
C ASP A 23 -13.51 -18.45 -6.42
N SER A 24 -12.53 -18.27 -5.52
CA SER A 24 -11.14 -18.02 -5.90
C SER A 24 -10.58 -19.19 -6.73
N GLY A 25 -9.84 -18.84 -7.77
CA GLY A 25 -9.30 -19.81 -8.73
C GLY A 25 -10.29 -20.31 -9.80
N ARG A 26 -11.55 -19.87 -9.80
CA ARG A 26 -12.46 -20.04 -10.93
C ARG A 26 -12.18 -18.97 -11.98
N GLN A 27 -12.12 -19.39 -13.24
CA GLN A 27 -12.00 -18.45 -14.35
C GLN A 27 -13.38 -17.79 -14.57
N PHE A 28 -13.49 -16.49 -14.32
CA PHE A 28 -14.68 -15.72 -14.64
C PHE A 28 -14.50 -15.11 -16.03
N ASP A 29 -15.39 -15.49 -16.96
CA ASP A 29 -15.39 -14.97 -18.33
C ASP A 29 -15.87 -13.50 -18.40
N ASP A 30 -16.56 -13.04 -17.36
CA ASP A 30 -17.13 -11.67 -17.24
C ASP A 30 -16.71 -11.03 -15.92
N VAL A 31 -15.51 -10.44 -15.91
CA VAL A 31 -15.02 -9.68 -14.77
C VAL A 31 -15.82 -8.37 -14.55
N ASP A 32 -16.44 -7.85 -15.59
CA ASP A 32 -17.23 -6.61 -15.49
C ASP A 32 -18.46 -6.81 -14.58
N GLY A 33 -18.97 -8.04 -14.47
CA GLY A 33 -20.01 -8.39 -13.50
C GLY A 33 -19.54 -8.41 -12.03
N LEU A 34 -18.24 -8.42 -11.78
CA LEU A 34 -17.63 -8.32 -10.43
C LEU A 34 -17.24 -6.88 -10.07
N LEU A 35 -17.16 -5.97 -11.05
CA LEU A 35 -16.86 -4.57 -10.78
C LEU A 35 -18.07 -3.87 -10.16
N VAL A 36 -17.85 -3.22 -9.05
CA VAL A 36 -18.86 -2.51 -8.29
C VAL A 36 -18.76 -1.02 -8.58
N ASP A 37 -19.78 -0.48 -9.24
CA ASP A 37 -19.87 0.94 -9.55
C ASP A 37 -20.05 1.80 -8.29
N ARG A 38 -19.76 3.10 -8.44
CA ARG A 38 -19.86 4.12 -7.39
C ARG A 38 -21.20 4.13 -6.69
N ASP A 39 -22.28 4.05 -7.45
CA ASP A 39 -23.65 4.20 -6.97
C ASP A 39 -24.32 2.83 -6.70
N SER A 40 -23.56 1.74 -6.75
CA SER A 40 -24.05 0.40 -6.48
C SER A 40 -24.33 0.20 -4.98
N GLU A 41 -25.44 -0.46 -4.66
CA GLU A 41 -25.78 -0.90 -3.30
C GLU A 41 -24.91 -2.11 -2.85
N THR A 42 -24.25 -2.78 -3.80
CA THR A 42 -23.34 -3.88 -3.49
C THR A 42 -22.11 -3.34 -2.76
N ILE A 43 -21.83 -3.89 -1.59
CA ILE A 43 -20.61 -3.58 -0.85
C ILE A 43 -19.48 -4.43 -1.44
N PRO A 44 -18.40 -3.82 -1.98
CA PRO A 44 -17.28 -4.57 -2.50
C PRO A 44 -16.53 -5.29 -1.37
N THR A 45 -15.97 -6.43 -1.67
CA THR A 45 -15.03 -7.13 -0.78
C THR A 45 -13.66 -6.45 -0.80
N LEU A 46 -13.26 -5.97 -1.99
CA LEU A 46 -11.95 -5.40 -2.25
C LEU A 46 -12.07 -4.00 -2.85
N SER A 47 -11.29 -3.04 -2.34
CA SER A 47 -11.08 -1.74 -2.97
C SER A 47 -9.63 -1.64 -3.42
N ILE A 48 -9.38 -1.52 -4.73
CA ILE A 48 -8.04 -1.30 -5.29
C ILE A 48 -7.88 0.18 -5.54
N VAL A 49 -6.92 0.80 -4.87
CA VAL A 49 -6.71 2.25 -4.85
C VAL A 49 -5.38 2.60 -5.52
N MET A 50 -5.44 3.45 -6.53
CA MET A 50 -4.30 3.92 -7.30
C MET A 50 -4.32 5.46 -7.37
N PRO A 51 -3.29 6.18 -6.87
CA PRO A 51 -3.10 7.59 -7.17
C PRO A 51 -2.57 7.73 -8.61
N THR A 52 -3.05 8.72 -9.34
CA THR A 52 -2.62 8.94 -10.72
C THR A 52 -2.25 10.40 -10.97
N LEU A 53 -1.14 10.60 -11.70
CA LEU A 53 -0.68 11.90 -12.18
C LEU A 53 0.05 11.74 -13.51
N ASN A 54 -0.67 11.86 -14.64
CA ASN A 54 -0.16 11.69 -15.99
C ASN A 54 0.45 10.29 -16.25
N GLU A 55 -0.36 9.27 -16.02
CA GLU A 55 -0.01 7.85 -16.16
C GLU A 55 -0.70 7.22 -17.39
N GLU A 56 -1.01 8.02 -18.44
CA GLU A 56 -1.73 7.51 -19.63
C GLU A 56 -1.03 6.34 -20.32
N ALA A 57 0.31 6.23 -20.19
CA ALA A 57 1.09 5.15 -20.76
C ALA A 57 0.85 3.79 -20.09
N GLY A 58 0.74 3.76 -18.73
CA GLY A 58 0.69 2.53 -17.93
C GLY A 58 -0.67 2.20 -17.34
N ILE A 59 -1.56 3.19 -17.17
CA ILE A 59 -2.81 3.02 -16.43
C ILE A 59 -3.72 1.91 -16.98
N ALA A 60 -3.78 1.75 -18.30
CA ALA A 60 -4.60 0.71 -18.93
C ALA A 60 -4.11 -0.69 -18.53
N GLU A 61 -2.80 -0.91 -18.49
CA GLU A 61 -2.19 -2.16 -18.06
C GLU A 61 -2.43 -2.42 -16.57
N CYS A 62 -2.24 -1.42 -15.72
CA CYS A 62 -2.50 -1.54 -14.28
C CYS A 62 -3.96 -1.94 -13.99
N ILE A 63 -4.94 -1.28 -14.65
CA ILE A 63 -6.35 -1.64 -14.50
C ILE A 63 -6.63 -3.05 -15.02
N GLN A 64 -6.05 -3.44 -16.16
CA GLN A 64 -6.26 -4.79 -16.70
C GLN A 64 -5.71 -5.87 -15.76
N ARG A 65 -4.51 -5.69 -15.20
CA ARG A 65 -3.94 -6.60 -14.21
C ARG A 65 -4.80 -6.67 -12.93
N ALA A 66 -5.31 -5.52 -12.46
CA ALA A 66 -6.24 -5.48 -11.34
C ALA A 66 -7.53 -6.27 -11.64
N LYS A 67 -8.09 -6.14 -12.86
CA LYS A 67 -9.24 -6.92 -13.30
C LYS A 67 -8.96 -8.42 -13.36
N ASN A 68 -7.76 -8.82 -13.80
CA ASN A 68 -7.34 -10.22 -13.82
C ASN A 68 -7.30 -10.78 -12.38
N ALA A 69 -6.76 -10.02 -11.44
CA ALA A 69 -6.75 -10.41 -10.02
C ALA A 69 -8.17 -10.51 -9.43
N ILE A 70 -9.08 -9.59 -9.78
CA ILE A 70 -10.49 -9.64 -9.37
C ILE A 70 -11.15 -10.89 -9.92
N ALA A 71 -10.91 -11.22 -11.20
CA ALA A 71 -11.45 -12.43 -11.82
C ALA A 71 -10.92 -13.70 -11.16
N GLU A 72 -9.64 -13.76 -10.79
CA GLU A 72 -9.04 -14.89 -10.08
C GLU A 72 -9.66 -15.07 -8.69
N LEU A 73 -9.91 -13.96 -7.96
CA LEU A 73 -10.53 -13.98 -6.63
C LEU A 73 -12.02 -14.30 -6.68
N GLY A 74 -12.73 -13.95 -7.76
CA GLY A 74 -14.17 -14.15 -7.91
C GLY A 74 -15.00 -13.36 -6.89
N VAL A 75 -14.56 -12.17 -6.50
CA VAL A 75 -15.23 -11.35 -5.47
C VAL A 75 -15.65 -9.99 -6.02
N PRO A 76 -16.75 -9.40 -5.51
CA PRO A 76 -17.10 -8.03 -5.84
C PRO A 76 -15.98 -7.07 -5.44
N ALA A 77 -15.54 -6.23 -6.37
CA ALA A 77 -14.45 -5.30 -6.16
C ALA A 77 -14.68 -3.97 -6.84
N GLU A 78 -14.05 -2.91 -6.34
CA GLU A 78 -14.00 -1.61 -6.97
C GLU A 78 -12.54 -1.20 -7.25
N ILE A 79 -12.33 -0.51 -8.36
CA ILE A 79 -11.04 0.11 -8.70
C ILE A 79 -11.23 1.62 -8.60
N ILE A 80 -10.45 2.27 -7.74
CA ILE A 80 -10.56 3.70 -7.45
C ILE A 80 -9.27 4.40 -7.89
N LEU A 81 -9.40 5.36 -8.80
CA LEU A 81 -8.33 6.27 -9.17
C LEU A 81 -8.51 7.60 -8.43
N SER A 82 -7.48 8.03 -7.72
CA SER A 82 -7.37 9.39 -7.18
C SER A 82 -6.51 10.21 -8.12
N ASP A 83 -7.16 10.88 -9.07
CA ASP A 83 -6.55 11.42 -10.27
C ASP A 83 -6.35 12.92 -10.24
N SER A 84 -5.12 13.36 -10.52
CA SER A 84 -4.74 14.76 -10.68
C SER A 84 -4.10 15.03 -12.06
N SER A 85 -4.35 14.16 -13.03
CA SER A 85 -3.75 14.20 -14.37
C SER A 85 -4.34 15.30 -15.26
N THR A 86 -3.56 15.67 -16.25
CA THR A 86 -3.97 16.60 -17.33
C THR A 86 -3.94 15.93 -18.70
N ASP A 87 -3.56 14.66 -18.76
CA ASP A 87 -3.53 13.78 -19.93
C ASP A 87 -4.80 12.89 -20.02
N TRP A 88 -4.76 11.81 -20.77
CA TRP A 88 -5.88 10.90 -20.97
C TRP A 88 -6.08 9.86 -19.84
N THR A 89 -5.30 9.91 -18.77
CA THR A 89 -5.39 8.96 -17.65
C THR A 89 -6.82 8.79 -17.11
N PRO A 90 -7.55 9.87 -16.74
CA PRO A 90 -8.89 9.72 -16.16
C PRO A 90 -9.93 9.18 -17.16
N GLU A 91 -9.82 9.50 -18.44
CA GLU A 91 -10.72 8.99 -19.49
C GLU A 91 -10.50 7.50 -19.73
N ILE A 92 -9.22 7.07 -19.78
CA ILE A 92 -8.86 5.65 -19.90
C ILE A 92 -9.41 4.88 -18.68
N GLY A 93 -9.20 5.40 -17.48
CA GLY A 93 -9.68 4.80 -16.25
C GLY A 93 -11.19 4.56 -16.25
N ARG A 94 -11.97 5.60 -16.54
CA ARG A 94 -13.45 5.51 -16.63
C ARG A 94 -13.90 4.51 -17.69
N LYS A 95 -13.27 4.52 -18.85
CA LYS A 95 -13.60 3.59 -19.96
C LYS A 95 -13.36 2.13 -19.58
N MET A 96 -12.40 1.88 -18.71
CA MET A 96 -12.06 0.53 -18.23
C MET A 96 -12.84 0.11 -16.97
N GLY A 97 -13.78 0.95 -16.49
CA GLY A 97 -14.63 0.64 -15.34
C GLY A 97 -14.07 1.08 -13.99
N ALA A 98 -13.00 1.89 -13.95
CA ALA A 98 -12.52 2.46 -12.72
C ALA A 98 -13.36 3.68 -12.29
N ILE A 99 -13.56 3.81 -10.98
CA ILE A 99 -14.18 4.98 -10.34
C ILE A 99 -13.11 6.06 -10.21
N VAL A 100 -13.27 7.17 -10.93
CA VAL A 100 -12.30 8.26 -10.95
C VAL A 100 -12.76 9.41 -10.05
N HIS A 101 -11.96 9.73 -9.06
CA HIS A 101 -12.13 10.88 -8.18
C HIS A 101 -10.98 11.87 -8.39
N THR A 102 -11.30 13.17 -8.40
CA THR A 102 -10.29 14.23 -8.49
C THR A 102 -10.14 14.90 -7.13
N PRO A 103 -8.99 14.74 -6.45
CA PRO A 103 -8.73 15.40 -5.18
C PRO A 103 -8.57 16.92 -5.37
N ASP A 104 -8.94 17.70 -4.35
CA ASP A 104 -8.85 19.17 -4.37
C ASP A 104 -7.43 19.70 -4.12
N LYS A 105 -6.49 18.81 -3.77
CA LYS A 105 -5.07 19.14 -3.53
C LYS A 105 -4.17 18.08 -4.15
N GLN A 106 -2.96 18.50 -4.47
CA GLN A 106 -1.91 17.60 -4.93
C GLN A 106 -1.09 17.05 -3.77
N GLY A 107 -0.57 15.85 -3.94
CA GLY A 107 0.33 15.18 -3.01
C GLY A 107 0.08 13.68 -3.00
N TYR A 108 1.15 12.90 -2.95
CA TYR A 108 1.09 11.44 -2.97
C TYR A 108 0.21 10.88 -1.83
N GLY A 109 0.54 11.21 -0.59
CA GLY A 109 -0.25 10.80 0.57
C GLY A 109 -1.66 11.40 0.55
N TYR A 110 -1.82 12.65 0.07
CA TYR A 110 -3.14 13.25 -0.04
C TYR A 110 -4.04 12.49 -1.02
N ALA A 111 -3.51 12.07 -2.15
CA ALA A 111 -4.26 11.30 -3.15
C ALA A 111 -4.77 9.97 -2.57
N TYR A 112 -3.91 9.23 -1.83
CA TYR A 112 -4.34 8.01 -1.14
C TYR A 112 -5.39 8.28 -0.07
N ARG A 113 -5.15 9.23 0.83
CA ARG A 113 -6.11 9.62 1.88
C ARG A 113 -7.45 10.04 1.33
N TYR A 114 -7.44 10.77 0.21
CA TYR A 114 -8.65 11.16 -0.48
C TYR A 114 -9.41 9.95 -1.02
N ALA A 115 -8.71 9.03 -1.70
CA ALA A 115 -9.31 7.81 -2.24
C ALA A 115 -9.83 6.87 -1.14
N PHE A 116 -9.12 6.70 -0.03
CA PHE A 116 -9.53 5.84 1.09
C PHE A 116 -10.88 6.23 1.69
N ARG A 117 -11.24 7.52 1.65
CA ARG A 117 -12.58 7.99 2.08
C ARG A 117 -13.70 7.51 1.19
N HIS A 118 -13.38 7.11 -0.04
CA HIS A 118 -14.32 6.61 -1.03
C HIS A 118 -14.29 5.08 -1.16
N ALA A 119 -13.27 4.44 -0.65
CA ALA A 119 -13.12 2.99 -0.63
C ALA A 119 -14.13 2.36 0.33
N ARG A 120 -14.89 1.36 -0.15
CA ARG A 120 -15.97 0.69 0.61
C ARG A 120 -15.63 -0.76 0.96
N GLY A 121 -14.58 -1.33 0.36
CA GLY A 121 -14.19 -2.73 0.53
C GLY A 121 -13.75 -3.07 1.96
N LYS A 122 -13.91 -4.33 2.32
CA LYS A 122 -13.38 -4.89 3.57
C LYS A 122 -11.84 -4.90 3.56
N TYR A 123 -11.27 -5.22 2.41
CA TYR A 123 -9.84 -5.20 2.18
C TYR A 123 -9.49 -4.07 1.23
N ILE A 124 -8.41 -3.38 1.50
CA ILE A 124 -7.95 -2.25 0.70
C ILE A 124 -6.56 -2.59 0.15
N VAL A 125 -6.43 -2.50 -1.18
CA VAL A 125 -5.17 -2.60 -1.90
C VAL A 125 -4.70 -1.20 -2.24
N MET A 126 -3.48 -0.90 -1.92
CA MET A 126 -2.76 0.30 -2.28
C MET A 126 -1.67 -0.07 -3.28
N GLY A 127 -1.56 0.64 -4.41
CA GLY A 127 -0.52 0.42 -5.41
C GLY A 127 -0.41 1.60 -6.37
N ASP A 128 0.80 1.87 -6.88
CA ASP A 128 1.04 2.94 -7.84
C ASP A 128 0.66 2.51 -9.26
N ALA A 129 0.18 3.44 -10.07
CA ALA A 129 -0.40 3.19 -11.40
C ALA A 129 0.63 3.28 -12.55
N ASP A 130 1.91 3.09 -12.25
CA ASP A 130 3.06 3.31 -13.13
C ASP A 130 3.71 2.01 -13.64
N THR A 131 2.98 0.90 -13.55
CA THR A 131 3.40 -0.48 -13.93
C THR A 131 4.54 -1.08 -13.10
N THR A 132 5.06 -0.37 -12.10
CA THR A 132 6.15 -0.90 -11.26
C THR A 132 5.71 -2.04 -10.36
N TYR A 133 4.42 -2.08 -9.96
CA TYR A 133 3.81 -3.15 -9.19
C TYR A 133 2.91 -4.01 -10.07
N ASP A 134 2.97 -5.32 -9.85
CA ASP A 134 2.10 -6.26 -10.54
C ASP A 134 0.82 -6.49 -9.74
N PHE A 135 -0.28 -5.92 -10.21
CA PHE A 135 -1.59 -6.09 -9.56
C PHE A 135 -2.12 -7.53 -9.65
N GLU A 136 -1.56 -8.39 -10.50
CA GLU A 136 -1.87 -9.82 -10.50
C GLU A 136 -1.32 -10.55 -9.26
N ASP A 137 -0.43 -9.94 -8.48
CA ASP A 137 0.01 -10.44 -7.18
C ASP A 137 -1.05 -10.28 -6.05
N ILE A 138 -2.13 -9.53 -6.27
CA ILE A 138 -3.17 -9.28 -5.25
C ILE A 138 -3.71 -10.58 -4.63
N PRO A 139 -4.10 -11.62 -5.37
CA PRO A 139 -4.60 -12.86 -4.78
C PRO A 139 -3.61 -13.50 -3.81
N ARG A 140 -2.33 -13.51 -4.17
CA ARG A 140 -1.25 -14.06 -3.34
C ARG A 140 -1.05 -13.24 -2.04
N LEU A 141 -1.02 -11.91 -2.13
CA LEU A 141 -0.88 -11.05 -0.96
C LEU A 141 -2.11 -11.14 -0.04
N LEU A 142 -3.31 -11.17 -0.64
CA LEU A 142 -4.57 -11.31 0.12
C LEU A 142 -4.65 -12.68 0.82
N SER A 143 -4.16 -13.75 0.18
CA SER A 143 -4.04 -15.06 0.80
C SER A 143 -3.20 -15.00 2.08
N HIS A 144 -2.02 -14.36 2.01
CA HIS A 144 -1.17 -14.18 3.18
C HIS A 144 -1.86 -13.37 4.29
N LEU A 145 -2.58 -12.30 3.94
CA LEU A 145 -3.33 -11.50 4.92
C LEU A 145 -4.34 -12.36 5.69
N VAL A 146 -5.12 -13.15 4.95
CA VAL A 146 -6.18 -13.99 5.51
C VAL A 146 -5.62 -15.16 6.31
N GLU A 147 -4.62 -15.88 5.77
CA GLU A 147 -4.03 -17.07 6.39
C GLU A 147 -3.22 -16.75 7.65
N THR A 148 -2.61 -15.57 7.71
CA THR A 148 -1.83 -15.15 8.89
C THR A 148 -2.64 -14.36 9.90
N ASP A 149 -3.89 -13.95 9.54
CA ASP A 149 -4.72 -13.03 10.35
C ASP A 149 -3.99 -11.70 10.60
N ALA A 150 -3.19 -11.28 9.64
CA ALA A 150 -2.44 -10.04 9.72
C ALA A 150 -3.36 -8.83 9.45
N ASP A 151 -2.98 -7.69 9.99
CA ASP A 151 -3.66 -6.43 9.77
C ASP A 151 -3.25 -5.78 8.45
N MET A 152 -1.97 -6.01 8.05
CA MET A 152 -1.38 -5.50 6.82
C MET A 152 -0.40 -6.52 6.20
N VAL A 153 -0.45 -6.65 4.88
CA VAL A 153 0.59 -7.30 4.08
C VAL A 153 1.30 -6.26 3.23
N LEU A 154 2.62 -6.25 3.32
CA LEU A 154 3.52 -5.38 2.58
C LEU A 154 4.24 -6.18 1.50
N GLY A 155 4.13 -5.77 0.23
CA GLY A 155 4.90 -6.34 -0.86
C GLY A 155 6.35 -5.84 -0.78
N SER A 156 7.28 -6.66 -0.29
CA SER A 156 8.69 -6.29 -0.16
C SER A 156 9.43 -6.39 -1.48
N ARG A 157 9.97 -5.27 -1.96
CA ARG A 157 10.84 -5.21 -3.15
C ARG A 157 12.26 -5.65 -2.80
N LEU A 158 12.70 -5.35 -1.56
CA LEU A 158 14.07 -5.62 -1.11
C LEU A 158 14.30 -7.10 -0.80
N ASP A 159 13.27 -7.82 -0.34
CA ASP A 159 13.29 -9.27 -0.17
C ASP A 159 12.92 -10.03 -1.45
N GLY A 160 12.39 -9.31 -2.44
CA GLY A 160 12.00 -9.83 -3.72
C GLY A 160 13.02 -9.57 -4.84
N GLU A 161 12.53 -9.32 -6.03
CA GLU A 161 13.35 -9.04 -7.21
C GLU A 161 13.12 -7.61 -7.70
N ILE A 162 14.18 -6.81 -7.77
CA ILE A 162 14.15 -5.49 -8.39
C ILE A 162 14.77 -5.61 -9.78
N ARG A 163 13.95 -5.44 -10.82
CA ARG A 163 14.39 -5.52 -12.21
C ARG A 163 15.45 -4.46 -12.51
N PRO A 164 16.38 -4.71 -13.44
CA PRO A 164 17.36 -3.71 -13.85
C PRO A 164 16.67 -2.43 -14.35
N GLY A 165 17.12 -1.26 -13.86
CA GLY A 165 16.53 0.04 -14.24
C GLY A 165 15.34 0.51 -13.40
N SER A 166 14.67 -0.38 -12.66
CA SER A 166 13.45 -0.05 -11.92
C SER A 166 13.65 0.86 -10.70
N MET A 167 14.85 0.87 -10.13
CA MET A 167 15.14 1.66 -8.93
C MET A 167 16.57 2.22 -8.98
N PRO A 168 16.77 3.53 -8.73
CA PRO A 168 18.11 4.12 -8.62
C PRO A 168 18.96 3.41 -7.55
N ALA A 169 20.24 3.16 -7.86
CA ALA A 169 21.15 2.45 -6.96
C ALA A 169 21.26 3.10 -5.57
N LEU A 170 21.21 4.44 -5.49
CA LEU A 170 21.20 5.16 -4.21
C LEU A 170 19.98 4.82 -3.35
N HIS A 171 18.79 4.72 -3.95
CA HIS A 171 17.58 4.33 -3.25
C HIS A 171 17.64 2.86 -2.82
N LYS A 172 18.06 1.97 -3.72
CA LYS A 172 18.11 0.53 -3.47
C LYS A 172 19.08 0.16 -2.34
N TYR A 173 20.29 0.72 -2.33
CA TYR A 173 21.36 0.27 -1.44
C TYR A 173 21.59 1.16 -0.22
N VAL A 174 21.09 2.39 -0.22
CA VAL A 174 21.33 3.36 0.86
C VAL A 174 20.03 3.95 1.40
N GLY A 175 19.24 4.62 0.57
CA GLY A 175 18.06 5.38 1.03
C GLY A 175 17.03 4.50 1.74
N ASN A 176 16.42 3.56 1.01
CA ASN A 176 15.38 2.71 1.55
C ASN A 176 15.87 1.84 2.73
N PRO A 177 17.05 1.17 2.67
CA PRO A 177 17.56 0.42 3.82
C PRO A 177 17.82 1.28 5.06
N LEU A 178 18.34 2.50 4.90
CA LEU A 178 18.61 3.38 6.04
C LEU A 178 17.32 3.85 6.71
N LEU A 179 16.34 4.28 5.92
CA LEU A 179 15.04 4.74 6.40
C LEU A 179 14.25 3.59 7.05
N THR A 180 14.26 2.41 6.43
CA THR A 180 13.63 1.20 7.01
C THR A 180 14.31 0.82 8.34
N LYS A 181 15.65 0.86 8.40
CA LYS A 181 16.37 0.61 9.64
C LYS A 181 16.00 1.60 10.75
N PHE A 182 15.77 2.87 10.39
CA PHE A 182 15.31 3.87 11.36
C PHE A 182 13.96 3.46 11.95
N LEU A 183 12.99 3.08 11.12
CA LEU A 183 11.67 2.64 11.57
C LEU A 183 11.76 1.39 12.44
N ASN A 184 12.59 0.41 12.06
CA ASN A 184 12.80 -0.79 12.86
C ASN A 184 13.42 -0.50 14.23
N VAL A 185 14.39 0.42 14.31
CA VAL A 185 15.08 0.73 15.57
C VAL A 185 14.22 1.57 16.52
N PHE A 186 13.46 2.54 15.98
CA PHE A 186 12.75 3.51 16.82
C PHE A 186 11.27 3.19 17.04
N TYR A 187 10.67 2.39 16.15
CA TYR A 187 9.25 2.06 16.20
C TYR A 187 8.99 0.54 16.26
N ASP A 188 10.06 -0.27 16.26
CA ASP A 188 9.95 -1.74 16.29
C ASP A 188 9.11 -2.32 15.15
N ALA A 189 9.25 -1.72 13.95
CA ALA A 189 8.40 -2.03 12.81
C ALA A 189 8.62 -3.46 12.25
N GLY A 190 9.84 -4.00 12.37
CA GLY A 190 10.15 -5.37 11.99
C GLY A 190 10.04 -5.68 10.50
N VAL A 191 10.13 -4.65 9.62
CA VAL A 191 9.95 -4.79 8.17
C VAL A 191 11.27 -4.66 7.41
N SER A 192 11.32 -5.22 6.18
CA SER A 192 12.49 -5.14 5.30
C SER A 192 12.41 -3.97 4.31
N ASP A 193 11.20 -3.58 3.87
CA ASP A 193 10.96 -2.53 2.87
C ASP A 193 9.80 -1.60 3.25
N ALA A 194 10.01 -0.75 4.24
CA ALA A 194 8.99 0.19 4.74
C ALA A 194 8.45 1.19 3.69
N HIS A 195 9.15 1.35 2.56
CA HIS A 195 8.80 2.33 1.52
C HIS A 195 8.14 1.70 0.28
N SER A 196 7.82 0.40 0.33
CA SER A 196 7.02 -0.20 -0.73
C SER A 196 5.62 0.41 -0.77
N GLY A 197 5.16 0.81 -1.96
CA GLY A 197 3.81 1.34 -2.18
C GLY A 197 2.76 0.24 -2.36
N PHE A 198 3.15 -1.04 -2.48
CA PHE A 198 2.21 -2.12 -2.71
C PHE A 198 1.83 -2.80 -1.40
N ARG A 199 0.61 -2.56 -0.96
CA ARG A 199 0.10 -3.02 0.35
C ARG A 199 -1.32 -3.50 0.25
N ILE A 200 -1.66 -4.50 1.06
CA ILE A 200 -3.04 -4.90 1.32
C ILE A 200 -3.27 -4.85 2.83
N PHE A 201 -4.36 -4.25 3.25
CA PHE A 201 -4.70 -4.12 4.67
C PHE A 201 -6.21 -4.21 4.89
N THR A 202 -6.59 -4.54 6.10
CA THR A 202 -8.00 -4.55 6.51
C THR A 202 -8.52 -3.12 6.65
N ARG A 203 -9.83 -2.95 6.57
CA ARG A 203 -10.45 -1.65 6.84
C ARG A 203 -10.19 -1.19 8.27
N GLU A 204 -10.25 -2.09 9.21
CA GLU A 204 -9.98 -1.84 10.62
C GLU A 204 -8.54 -1.35 10.84
N ALA A 205 -7.58 -1.92 10.10
CA ALA A 205 -6.20 -1.45 10.11
C ALA A 205 -6.09 -0.02 9.56
N LEU A 206 -6.77 0.29 8.45
CA LEU A 206 -6.77 1.65 7.89
C LEU A 206 -7.34 2.67 8.86
N GLU A 207 -8.45 2.35 9.52
CA GLU A 207 -9.11 3.22 10.51
C GLU A 207 -8.22 3.41 11.75
N THR A 208 -7.41 2.43 12.10
CA THR A 208 -6.46 2.51 13.21
C THR A 208 -5.22 3.34 12.87
N ILE A 209 -4.69 3.19 11.65
CA ILE A 209 -3.52 3.94 11.16
C ILE A 209 -3.86 5.42 10.99
N ASP A 210 -5.04 5.75 10.45
CA ASP A 210 -5.56 7.11 10.19
C ASP A 210 -4.47 8.11 9.71
N PRO A 211 -3.81 7.86 8.57
CA PRO A 211 -2.64 8.62 8.15
C PRO A 211 -3.00 10.08 7.84
N GLU A 212 -2.11 11.03 8.20
CA GLU A 212 -2.34 12.47 8.08
C GLU A 212 -1.45 13.17 7.06
N THR A 213 -0.30 12.60 6.72
CA THR A 213 0.67 13.24 5.82
C THR A 213 0.20 13.30 4.37
N ASN A 214 0.66 14.31 3.63
CA ASN A 214 0.21 14.57 2.28
C ASN A 214 1.28 14.25 1.21
N GLY A 215 2.53 14.08 1.62
CA GLY A 215 3.66 13.85 0.71
C GLY A 215 4.11 12.40 0.67
N MET A 216 5.35 12.18 0.26
CA MET A 216 5.96 10.84 0.15
C MET A 216 6.20 10.20 1.52
N GLU A 217 6.29 11.01 2.59
CA GLU A 217 6.39 10.55 3.98
C GLU A 217 5.21 9.67 4.43
N PHE A 218 4.09 9.73 3.72
CA PHE A 218 2.91 8.90 3.92
C PHE A 218 3.23 7.40 4.00
N ALA A 219 4.15 6.92 3.14
CA ALA A 219 4.54 5.51 3.14
C ALA A 219 5.20 5.10 4.47
N SER A 220 6.06 5.97 5.03
CA SER A 220 6.71 5.76 6.33
C SER A 220 5.73 5.90 7.49
N GLU A 221 4.82 6.87 7.41
CA GLU A 221 3.79 7.11 8.42
C GLU A 221 2.90 5.89 8.62
N MET A 222 2.41 5.28 7.53
CA MET A 222 1.57 4.09 7.62
C MET A 222 2.25 2.95 8.40
N ILE A 223 3.54 2.71 8.17
CA ILE A 223 4.29 1.67 8.88
C ILE A 223 4.53 2.06 10.34
N MET A 224 4.87 3.33 10.58
CA MET A 224 5.07 3.87 11.92
C MET A 224 3.79 3.74 12.76
N GLU A 225 2.66 4.21 12.25
CA GLU A 225 1.38 4.17 12.94
C GLU A 225 0.90 2.72 13.15
N ALA A 226 1.06 1.85 12.14
CA ALA A 226 0.76 0.43 12.28
C ALA A 226 1.56 -0.20 13.44
N SER A 227 2.87 0.08 13.51
CA SER A 227 3.75 -0.46 14.56
C SER A 227 3.41 0.10 15.94
N VAL A 228 3.19 1.42 16.06
CA VAL A 228 2.83 2.09 17.33
C VAL A 228 1.50 1.56 17.88
N ASN A 229 0.55 1.27 17.00
CA ASN A 229 -0.75 0.71 17.39
C ASN A 229 -0.75 -0.81 17.56
N GLY A 230 0.39 -1.47 17.34
CA GLY A 230 0.56 -2.91 17.53
C GLY A 230 -0.20 -3.76 16.51
N LEU A 231 -0.32 -3.24 15.28
CA LEU A 231 -0.87 -3.99 14.15
C LEU A 231 0.14 -5.01 13.65
N ASP A 232 -0.34 -6.18 13.27
CA ASP A 232 0.49 -7.25 12.72
C ASP A 232 0.77 -7.00 11.23
N ILE A 233 2.06 -6.77 10.89
CA ILE A 233 2.53 -6.55 9.51
C ILE A 233 3.26 -7.82 9.06
N VAL A 234 2.88 -8.34 7.89
CA VAL A 234 3.55 -9.46 7.21
C VAL A 234 4.12 -8.97 5.89
N GLU A 235 5.32 -9.41 5.55
CA GLU A 235 5.94 -9.10 4.26
C GLU A 235 5.89 -10.29 3.31
N VAL A 236 5.63 -9.99 2.03
CA VAL A 236 5.63 -10.96 0.94
C VAL A 236 6.55 -10.44 -0.15
N PRO A 237 7.60 -11.19 -0.55
CA PRO A 237 8.50 -10.78 -1.62
C PRO A 237 7.73 -10.57 -2.93
N ILE A 238 7.99 -9.45 -3.63
CA ILE A 238 7.39 -9.13 -4.93
C ILE A 238 8.46 -8.85 -5.98
N ILE A 239 8.03 -8.84 -7.26
CA ILE A 239 8.86 -8.36 -8.37
C ILE A 239 8.54 -6.87 -8.57
N TYR A 240 9.58 -6.04 -8.60
CA TYR A 240 9.46 -4.61 -8.89
C TYR A 240 9.95 -4.34 -10.30
N HIS A 241 9.04 -3.89 -11.15
CA HIS A 241 9.24 -3.73 -12.59
C HIS A 241 9.77 -2.34 -12.95
N GLU A 242 10.21 -2.19 -14.19
CA GLU A 242 10.57 -0.88 -14.74
C GLU A 242 9.29 -0.04 -14.94
N ARG A 243 9.38 1.24 -14.60
CA ARG A 243 8.27 2.20 -14.74
C ARG A 243 8.00 2.51 -16.20
N GLU A 244 6.73 2.58 -16.56
CA GLU A 244 6.30 3.24 -17.79
C GLU A 244 5.96 4.71 -17.51
N GLY A 245 6.42 5.62 -18.38
CA GLY A 245 6.23 7.06 -18.23
C GLY A 245 7.41 7.80 -17.59
N GLU A 246 7.23 9.10 -17.35
CA GLU A 246 8.27 9.99 -16.82
C GLU A 246 8.30 9.96 -15.28
N GLU A 247 9.50 9.98 -14.69
CA GLU A 247 9.69 10.09 -13.25
C GLU A 247 9.46 11.55 -12.81
N THR A 248 8.52 11.76 -11.88
CA THR A 248 8.16 13.09 -11.36
C THR A 248 8.78 13.41 -9.99
N LEU A 249 9.60 12.51 -9.42
CA LEU A 249 10.12 12.62 -8.06
C LEU A 249 11.45 13.42 -8.02
N ASP A 250 11.54 14.35 -7.04
CA ASP A 250 12.79 14.99 -6.63
C ASP A 250 13.40 14.21 -5.46
N SER A 251 14.24 13.22 -5.79
CA SER A 251 14.80 12.25 -4.84
C SER A 251 15.46 12.86 -3.59
N PHE A 252 16.11 14.02 -3.71
CA PHE A 252 16.81 14.64 -2.58
C PHE A 252 15.83 15.35 -1.64
N ARG A 253 14.86 16.09 -2.19
CA ARG A 253 13.86 16.82 -1.41
C ARG A 253 12.90 15.87 -0.71
N ASP A 254 12.52 14.79 -1.39
CA ASP A 254 11.61 13.79 -0.82
C ASP A 254 12.32 12.94 0.24
N GLY A 255 13.58 12.55 0.03
CA GLY A 255 14.40 11.88 1.06
C GLY A 255 14.56 12.72 2.32
N TRP A 256 14.79 14.05 2.18
CA TRP A 256 14.86 14.96 3.34
C TRP A 256 13.53 15.08 4.08
N ARG A 257 12.40 15.08 3.38
CA ARG A 257 11.06 15.07 4.01
C ARG A 257 10.83 13.84 4.87
N HIS A 258 11.20 12.64 4.36
CA HIS A 258 11.14 11.42 5.15
C HIS A 258 11.95 11.49 6.43
N VAL A 259 13.23 11.89 6.33
CA VAL A 259 14.12 12.02 7.49
C VAL A 259 13.54 13.02 8.50
N ARG A 260 13.10 14.17 8.03
CA ARG A 260 12.52 15.20 8.88
C ARG A 260 11.26 14.70 9.58
N PHE A 261 10.33 14.10 8.85
CA PHE A 261 9.10 13.52 9.39
C PHE A 261 9.40 12.49 10.49
N MET A 262 10.30 11.55 10.22
CA MET A 262 10.69 10.54 11.18
C MET A 262 11.36 11.12 12.43
N LEU A 263 12.15 12.18 12.29
CA LEU A 263 12.78 12.86 13.44
C LEU A 263 11.76 13.66 14.26
N GLU A 264 10.81 14.34 13.61
CA GLU A 264 9.75 15.12 14.28
C GLU A 264 8.82 14.21 15.10
N ASN A 265 8.60 12.98 14.63
CA ASN A 265 7.77 11.98 15.30
C ASN A 265 8.58 10.98 16.15
N ALA A 266 9.91 11.14 16.21
CA ALA A 266 10.76 10.22 16.95
C ALA A 266 10.42 10.20 18.45
N PRO A 267 10.51 9.03 19.09
CA PRO A 267 10.28 8.91 20.54
C PRO A 267 11.12 9.90 21.32
N GLY A 268 10.53 10.54 22.33
CA GLY A 268 11.16 11.61 23.11
C GLY A 268 12.54 11.28 23.69
N TYR A 269 12.83 9.99 23.95
CA TYR A 269 14.14 9.58 24.43
C TYR A 269 15.28 9.80 23.43
N LEU A 270 14.99 9.85 22.13
CA LEU A 270 15.99 10.14 21.09
C LEU A 270 16.62 11.53 21.27
N PHE A 271 15.86 12.48 21.78
CA PHE A 271 16.32 13.85 22.04
C PHE A 271 16.68 14.09 23.50
N SER A 272 15.96 13.46 24.43
CA SER A 272 16.18 13.69 25.86
C SER A 272 17.47 13.07 26.35
N ILE A 273 17.87 11.86 25.87
CA ILE A 273 19.14 11.25 26.29
C ILE A 273 20.35 12.09 25.85
N PRO A 274 20.52 12.47 24.56
CA PRO A 274 21.61 13.36 24.18
C PRO A 274 21.52 14.73 24.86
N GLY A 275 20.32 15.26 25.07
CA GLY A 275 20.12 16.54 25.77
C GLY A 275 20.62 16.50 27.21
N VAL A 276 20.35 15.44 27.96
CA VAL A 276 20.88 15.24 29.32
C VAL A 276 22.39 15.08 29.32
N VAL A 277 22.94 14.30 28.36
CA VAL A 277 24.40 14.10 28.25
C VAL A 277 25.14 15.39 27.92
N LEU A 278 24.54 16.28 27.10
CA LEU A 278 25.12 17.58 26.75
C LEU A 278 24.95 18.63 27.85
N ALA A 279 24.03 18.43 28.81
CA ALA A 279 23.77 19.32 29.94
C ALA A 279 24.61 18.98 31.18
N LEU A 280 25.29 17.84 31.20
CA LEU A 280 26.23 17.39 32.24
C LEU A 280 27.67 17.76 31.86
#